data_46b9aff9731436bd0d6d8d46f2f8e6fd
#
_entry.id   46b9aff9731436bd0d6d8d46f2f8e6fd
#
_cell.length_a   1.000
_cell.length_b   1.000
_cell.length_c   1.000
_cell.angle_alpha   90.00
_cell.angle_beta   90.00
_cell.angle_gamma   90.00
#
_symmetry.space_group_name_H-M   'P 1'
#
loop_
_entity.id
_entity.type
_entity.pdbx_description
1 polymer ?
#
loop_
_entity_poly.entity_id
_entity_poly.type
_entity_poly.pdbx_seq_one_letter_code
_entity_poly.pdbx_strand_id
1 'polypeptide(L)'
;RNTFDVLTCYPGIHALIAYRIANALWHRGARWPARFLSYMGRMITNIDIHPGATIGRRFFIDHGAGVVIGETSVVGDDVTLYHGVTLGGTSWNKGKRHPTLEDGVMCGAGAKILGPITIGRNGRVGANSVVTKDVPPEMTVVGIPGRIVKPVERRFADHGIDLDHHLMPDPVGRALACLIDHINRIESRLDQHTADEVTGALDEALEGIVCARCGNSCDQPGCILPGCENTPGGPSCKH
;
A
#
# COMPACT_ATOMS: atom_id res chain seq x y z
N ARG A 1 -29.16 -15.58 1.99
CA ARG A 1 -28.46 -16.88 2.17
C ARG A 1 -29.14 -17.66 3.27
N ASN A 2 -29.31 -18.96 3.08
CA ASN A 2 -29.98 -19.82 4.06
C ASN A 2 -28.95 -20.27 5.12
N THR A 3 -29.37 -20.42 6.38
CA THR A 3 -28.53 -20.95 7.48
C THR A 3 -27.94 -22.32 7.14
N PHE A 4 -28.69 -23.15 6.41
CA PHE A 4 -28.21 -24.45 5.94
C PHE A 4 -27.01 -24.33 5.01
N ASP A 5 -27.04 -23.41 4.04
CA ASP A 5 -25.91 -23.18 3.14
C ASP A 5 -24.66 -22.72 3.90
N VAL A 6 -24.85 -21.85 4.90
CA VAL A 6 -23.73 -21.37 5.75
C VAL A 6 -23.09 -22.50 6.52
N LEU A 7 -23.90 -23.39 7.11
CA LEU A 7 -23.40 -24.52 7.90
C LEU A 7 -22.75 -25.62 7.04
N THR A 8 -23.18 -25.78 5.80
CA THR A 8 -22.72 -26.90 4.96
C THR A 8 -21.66 -26.54 3.93
N CYS A 9 -21.62 -25.26 3.47
CA CYS A 9 -20.77 -24.84 2.35
C CYS A 9 -19.66 -23.87 2.72
N TYR A 10 -19.60 -23.39 3.98
CA TYR A 10 -18.57 -22.41 4.38
C TYR A 10 -17.41 -23.08 5.14
N PRO A 11 -16.22 -23.21 4.51
CA PRO A 11 -15.07 -23.88 5.10
C PRO A 11 -14.59 -23.19 6.38
N GLY A 12 -14.71 -21.86 6.48
CA GLY A 12 -14.37 -21.10 7.69
C GLY A 12 -15.18 -21.55 8.91
N ILE A 13 -16.47 -21.85 8.73
CA ILE A 13 -17.35 -22.35 9.82
C ILE A 13 -16.89 -23.72 10.28
N HIS A 14 -16.60 -24.63 9.34
CA HIS A 14 -16.12 -25.98 9.67
C HIS A 14 -14.79 -25.95 10.41
N ALA A 15 -13.85 -25.10 9.94
CA ALA A 15 -12.56 -24.91 10.59
C ALA A 15 -12.71 -24.36 12.03
N LEU A 16 -13.63 -23.42 12.24
CA LEU A 16 -13.89 -22.85 13.57
C LEU A 16 -14.54 -23.86 14.51
N ILE A 17 -15.47 -24.69 14.04
CA ILE A 17 -16.05 -25.76 14.85
C ILE A 17 -14.95 -26.75 15.29
N ALA A 18 -14.14 -27.24 14.35
CA ALA A 18 -13.01 -28.12 14.66
C ALA A 18 -12.02 -27.47 15.64
N TYR A 19 -11.69 -26.19 15.41
CA TYR A 19 -10.82 -25.43 16.30
C TYR A 19 -11.41 -25.30 17.72
N ARG A 20 -12.68 -24.93 17.89
CA ARG A 20 -13.29 -24.77 19.23
C ARG A 20 -13.22 -26.06 20.04
N ILE A 21 -13.46 -27.21 19.41
CA ILE A 21 -13.34 -28.52 20.07
C ILE A 21 -11.87 -28.82 20.39
N ALA A 22 -10.97 -28.63 19.44
CA ALA A 22 -9.54 -28.85 19.62
C ALA A 22 -8.96 -27.94 20.71
N ASN A 23 -9.37 -26.66 20.76
CA ASN A 23 -8.95 -25.71 21.78
C ASN A 23 -9.40 -26.13 23.19
N ALA A 24 -10.64 -26.63 23.33
CA ALA A 24 -11.14 -27.14 24.59
C ALA A 24 -10.35 -28.37 25.06
N LEU A 25 -9.96 -29.29 24.17
CA LEU A 25 -9.09 -30.42 24.46
C LEU A 25 -7.68 -29.97 24.84
N TRP A 26 -7.14 -28.98 24.14
CA TRP A 26 -5.82 -28.42 24.42
C TRP A 26 -5.71 -27.85 25.83
N HIS A 27 -6.70 -27.08 26.27
CA HIS A 27 -6.75 -26.48 27.59
C HIS A 27 -7.00 -27.53 28.71
N ARG A 28 -7.58 -28.70 28.38
CA ARG A 28 -7.69 -29.84 29.31
C ARG A 28 -6.43 -30.71 29.37
N GLY A 29 -5.35 -30.34 28.67
CA GLY A 29 -4.10 -31.08 28.63
C GLY A 29 -4.05 -32.21 27.59
N ALA A 30 -5.15 -32.51 26.91
CA ALA A 30 -5.24 -33.52 25.86
C ALA A 30 -4.60 -33.02 24.54
N ARG A 31 -3.29 -32.80 24.56
CA ARG A 31 -2.57 -32.11 23.48
C ARG A 31 -2.52 -32.92 22.19
N TRP A 32 -2.32 -34.23 22.26
CA TRP A 32 -2.24 -35.03 21.04
C TRP A 32 -3.58 -35.09 20.29
N PRO A 33 -4.74 -35.43 20.91
CA PRO A 33 -6.02 -35.43 20.20
C PRO A 33 -6.42 -34.02 19.72
N ALA A 34 -6.07 -32.97 20.47
CA ALA A 34 -6.29 -31.59 20.03
C ALA A 34 -5.54 -31.28 18.72
N ARG A 35 -4.26 -31.67 18.65
CA ARG A 35 -3.44 -31.49 17.44
C ARG A 35 -3.94 -32.36 16.28
N PHE A 36 -4.34 -33.59 16.55
CA PHE A 36 -4.88 -34.47 15.52
C PHE A 36 -6.19 -33.94 14.94
N LEU A 37 -7.10 -33.44 15.78
CA LEU A 37 -8.35 -32.80 15.31
C LEU A 37 -8.08 -31.53 14.49
N SER A 38 -7.14 -30.72 14.91
CA SER A 38 -6.70 -29.54 14.13
C SER A 38 -6.15 -29.97 12.76
N TYR A 39 -5.32 -31.02 12.70
CA TYR A 39 -4.82 -31.56 11.45
C TYR A 39 -5.95 -32.07 10.53
N MET A 40 -6.94 -32.78 11.08
CA MET A 40 -8.11 -33.22 10.30
C MET A 40 -8.93 -32.03 9.79
N GLY A 41 -9.13 -30.99 10.61
CA GLY A 41 -9.78 -29.76 10.20
C GLY A 41 -9.07 -29.10 9.02
N ARG A 42 -7.74 -29.03 9.07
CA ARG A 42 -6.92 -28.52 7.97
C ARG A 42 -7.08 -29.35 6.69
N MET A 43 -7.07 -30.67 6.79
CA MET A 43 -7.22 -31.56 5.62
C MET A 43 -8.56 -31.37 4.91
N ILE A 44 -9.63 -31.09 5.66
CA ILE A 44 -10.98 -30.90 5.12
C ILE A 44 -11.19 -29.49 4.58
N THR A 45 -10.66 -28.48 5.28
CA THR A 45 -10.98 -27.05 5.01
C THR A 45 -9.85 -26.27 4.34
N ASN A 46 -8.62 -26.82 4.31
CA ASN A 46 -7.40 -26.11 3.94
C ASN A 46 -7.12 -24.87 4.82
N ILE A 47 -7.63 -24.85 6.06
CA ILE A 47 -7.42 -23.79 7.05
C ILE A 47 -6.69 -24.41 8.26
N ASP A 48 -5.49 -23.90 8.56
CA ASP A 48 -4.65 -24.40 9.64
C ASP A 48 -4.78 -23.51 10.88
N ILE A 49 -5.52 -23.94 11.88
CA ILE A 49 -5.65 -23.23 13.16
C ILE A 49 -5.03 -24.07 14.26
N HIS A 50 -3.95 -23.58 14.87
CA HIS A 50 -3.35 -24.26 16.01
C HIS A 50 -4.30 -24.25 17.22
N PRO A 51 -4.53 -25.38 17.90
CA PRO A 51 -5.48 -25.45 19.01
C PRO A 51 -5.11 -24.58 20.23
N GLY A 52 -3.86 -24.17 20.34
CA GLY A 52 -3.40 -23.25 21.40
C GLY A 52 -3.67 -21.76 21.11
N ALA A 53 -4.10 -21.40 19.91
CA ALA A 53 -4.46 -20.02 19.59
C ALA A 53 -5.66 -19.55 20.42
N THR A 54 -5.76 -18.24 20.66
CA THR A 54 -6.93 -17.62 21.29
C THR A 54 -7.71 -16.87 20.24
N ILE A 55 -8.99 -17.20 20.04
CA ILE A 55 -9.85 -16.55 19.05
C ILE A 55 -11.14 -16.07 19.73
N GLY A 56 -11.44 -14.81 19.56
CA GLY A 56 -12.61 -14.12 20.09
C GLY A 56 -13.94 -14.53 19.44
N ARG A 57 -14.94 -13.69 19.58
CA ARG A 57 -16.31 -13.88 19.08
C ARG A 57 -16.45 -13.25 17.69
N ARG A 58 -17.43 -13.72 16.91
CA ARG A 58 -17.80 -13.18 15.60
C ARG A 58 -16.60 -13.08 14.63
N PHE A 59 -15.61 -13.94 14.85
CA PHE A 59 -14.47 -14.10 13.95
C PHE A 59 -14.95 -14.71 12.63
N PHE A 60 -14.58 -14.06 11.54
CA PHE A 60 -14.99 -14.46 10.20
C PHE A 60 -13.79 -14.79 9.31
N ILE A 61 -13.88 -15.91 8.58
CA ILE A 61 -12.90 -16.30 7.57
C ILE A 61 -13.61 -16.37 6.23
N ASP A 62 -13.25 -15.48 5.32
CA ASP A 62 -13.79 -15.48 3.96
C ASP A 62 -12.92 -16.31 3.02
N HIS A 63 -13.54 -17.20 2.26
CA HIS A 63 -12.90 -18.21 1.40
C HIS A 63 -11.97 -19.19 2.11
N GLY A 64 -11.14 -18.78 3.00
CA GLY A 64 -10.34 -19.53 3.96
C GLY A 64 -9.14 -20.33 3.43
N ALA A 65 -9.07 -20.65 2.14
CA ALA A 65 -8.00 -21.49 1.61
C ALA A 65 -6.61 -20.96 1.96
N GLY A 66 -5.78 -21.79 2.60
CA GLY A 66 -4.40 -21.44 2.95
C GLY A 66 -4.25 -20.46 4.11
N VAL A 67 -5.29 -20.23 4.92
CA VAL A 67 -5.17 -19.47 6.16
C VAL A 67 -4.38 -20.28 7.19
N VAL A 68 -3.43 -19.62 7.86
CA VAL A 68 -2.62 -20.23 8.92
C VAL A 68 -2.65 -19.35 10.17
N ILE A 69 -3.07 -19.93 11.31
CA ILE A 69 -3.11 -19.26 12.62
C ILE A 69 -2.23 -20.03 13.60
N GLY A 70 -1.09 -19.46 13.97
CA GLY A 70 -0.09 -20.10 14.82
C GLY A 70 -0.47 -20.17 16.30
N GLU A 71 0.26 -21.00 17.07
CA GLU A 71 -0.03 -21.40 18.44
C GLU A 71 -0.32 -20.25 19.42
N THR A 72 0.50 -19.21 19.41
CA THR A 72 0.38 -18.09 20.35
C THR A 72 -0.30 -16.87 19.78
N SER A 73 -1.01 -17.03 18.65
CA SER A 73 -1.85 -15.98 18.08
C SER A 73 -2.99 -15.62 19.02
N VAL A 74 -3.28 -14.34 19.11
CA VAL A 74 -4.45 -13.81 19.81
C VAL A 74 -5.27 -13.02 18.80
N VAL A 75 -6.53 -13.39 18.65
CA VAL A 75 -7.47 -12.76 17.71
C VAL A 75 -8.65 -12.27 18.52
N GLY A 76 -8.92 -10.99 18.46
CA GLY A 76 -10.03 -10.32 19.16
C GLY A 76 -11.40 -10.63 18.59
N ASP A 77 -12.37 -9.84 19.00
CA ASP A 77 -13.76 -9.95 18.52
C ASP A 77 -13.90 -9.24 17.15
N ASP A 78 -14.86 -9.68 16.33
CA ASP A 78 -15.21 -9.06 15.04
C ASP A 78 -14.05 -8.99 14.02
N VAL A 79 -13.05 -9.85 14.14
CA VAL A 79 -11.92 -9.89 13.21
C VAL A 79 -12.31 -10.65 11.93
N THR A 80 -11.88 -10.11 10.79
CA THR A 80 -12.08 -10.75 9.47
C THR A 80 -10.74 -11.09 8.83
N LEU A 81 -10.58 -12.35 8.42
CA LEU A 81 -9.45 -12.82 7.61
C LEU A 81 -9.92 -13.29 6.25
N TYR A 82 -9.18 -12.92 5.22
CA TYR A 82 -9.34 -13.50 3.88
C TYR A 82 -8.43 -14.70 3.67
N HIS A 83 -8.63 -15.40 2.55
CA HIS A 83 -7.80 -16.55 2.17
C HIS A 83 -6.30 -16.21 2.15
N GLY A 84 -5.46 -17.20 2.40
CA GLY A 84 -4.00 -17.10 2.34
C GLY A 84 -3.36 -16.23 3.43
N VAL A 85 -4.15 -15.71 4.39
CA VAL A 85 -3.61 -14.93 5.52
C VAL A 85 -2.79 -15.83 6.44
N THR A 86 -1.62 -15.36 6.88
CA THR A 86 -0.76 -16.07 7.82
C THR A 86 -0.51 -15.23 9.06
N LEU A 87 -0.89 -15.76 10.23
CA LEU A 87 -0.47 -15.26 11.53
C LEU A 87 0.71 -16.12 12.01
N GLY A 88 1.91 -15.76 11.57
CA GLY A 88 3.13 -16.56 11.67
C GLY A 88 4.07 -16.14 12.81
N GLY A 89 4.82 -17.09 13.33
CA GLY A 89 5.91 -16.82 14.25
C GLY A 89 7.24 -16.57 13.53
N THR A 90 8.12 -15.81 14.17
CA THR A 90 9.48 -15.54 13.67
C THR A 90 10.57 -16.21 14.51
N SER A 91 10.19 -17.03 15.49
CA SER A 91 11.11 -17.71 16.41
C SER A 91 10.60 -19.08 16.79
N TRP A 92 11.52 -19.99 17.10
CA TRP A 92 11.24 -21.30 17.71
C TRP A 92 11.19 -21.26 19.24
N ASN A 93 11.52 -20.11 19.84
CA ASN A 93 11.52 -19.97 21.28
C ASN A 93 10.12 -20.15 21.87
N LYS A 94 10.05 -20.72 23.07
CA LYS A 94 8.80 -20.84 23.83
C LYS A 94 8.32 -19.43 24.23
N GLY A 95 7.02 -19.21 24.23
CA GLY A 95 6.39 -17.96 24.58
C GLY A 95 5.68 -17.29 23.41
N LYS A 96 5.31 -16.01 23.58
CA LYS A 96 4.63 -15.21 22.56
C LYS A 96 5.54 -15.00 21.35
N ARG A 97 5.14 -15.54 20.20
CA ARG A 97 5.89 -15.46 18.93
C ARG A 97 5.00 -15.24 17.70
N HIS A 98 3.69 -15.26 17.89
CA HIS A 98 2.69 -15.02 16.86
C HIS A 98 1.94 -13.72 17.13
N PRO A 99 1.30 -13.12 16.12
CA PRO A 99 0.65 -11.82 16.24
C PRO A 99 -0.54 -11.78 17.21
N THR A 100 -0.86 -10.57 17.62
CA THR A 100 -2.13 -10.20 18.26
C THR A 100 -2.91 -9.31 17.29
N LEU A 101 -4.13 -9.67 16.99
CA LEU A 101 -5.10 -8.85 16.28
C LEU A 101 -6.14 -8.38 17.28
N GLU A 102 -6.26 -7.07 17.47
CA GLU A 102 -7.30 -6.51 18.34
C GLU A 102 -8.68 -6.55 17.65
N ASP A 103 -9.72 -6.09 18.36
CA ASP A 103 -11.10 -6.15 17.86
C ASP A 103 -11.27 -5.40 16.55
N GLY A 104 -12.10 -5.92 15.66
CA GLY A 104 -12.47 -5.31 14.40
C GLY A 104 -11.35 -5.23 13.35
N VAL A 105 -10.24 -5.92 13.55
CA VAL A 105 -9.14 -5.96 12.57
C VAL A 105 -9.57 -6.73 11.32
N MET A 106 -9.16 -6.21 10.15
CA MET A 106 -9.36 -6.86 8.86
C MET A 106 -8.03 -7.13 8.17
N CYS A 107 -7.80 -8.40 7.76
CA CYS A 107 -6.62 -8.80 7.00
C CYS A 107 -7.02 -9.24 5.60
N GLY A 108 -6.57 -8.48 4.60
CA GLY A 108 -6.81 -8.75 3.18
C GLY A 108 -6.14 -10.04 2.70
N ALA A 109 -6.59 -10.54 1.54
CA ALA A 109 -6.14 -11.79 0.96
C ALA A 109 -4.61 -11.89 0.86
N GLY A 110 -4.05 -13.02 1.26
CA GLY A 110 -2.62 -13.30 1.17
C GLY A 110 -1.73 -12.52 2.15
N ALA A 111 -2.27 -11.69 3.03
CA ALA A 111 -1.47 -10.93 4.00
C ALA A 111 -0.67 -11.82 4.95
N LYS A 112 0.57 -11.45 5.25
CA LYS A 112 1.47 -12.13 6.18
C LYS A 112 1.78 -11.23 7.36
N ILE A 113 1.29 -11.59 8.53
CA ILE A 113 1.56 -10.90 9.79
C ILE A 113 2.50 -11.78 10.58
N LEU A 114 3.72 -11.29 10.84
CA LEU A 114 4.82 -12.12 11.31
C LEU A 114 5.44 -11.58 12.59
N GLY A 115 5.57 -12.45 13.58
CA GLY A 115 6.19 -12.14 14.86
C GLY A 115 5.19 -11.75 15.96
N PRO A 116 5.66 -11.44 17.17
CA PRO A 116 4.82 -11.12 18.32
C PRO A 116 4.33 -9.65 18.28
N ILE A 117 3.91 -9.21 17.11
CA ILE A 117 3.43 -7.85 16.85
C ILE A 117 1.93 -7.72 17.11
N THR A 118 1.48 -6.47 17.28
CA THR A 118 0.08 -6.14 17.50
C THR A 118 -0.46 -5.31 16.34
N ILE A 119 -1.60 -5.74 15.80
CA ILE A 119 -2.43 -4.92 14.93
C ILE A 119 -3.53 -4.33 15.80
N GLY A 120 -3.51 -3.02 15.97
CA GLY A 120 -4.43 -2.30 16.83
C GLY A 120 -5.86 -2.35 16.34
N ARG A 121 -6.80 -2.04 17.26
CA ARG A 121 -8.25 -2.08 17.04
C ARG A 121 -8.63 -1.43 15.71
N ASN A 122 -9.53 -2.12 14.98
CA ASN A 122 -10.02 -1.65 13.69
C ASN A 122 -8.92 -1.43 12.64
N GLY A 123 -7.71 -1.92 12.87
CA GLY A 123 -6.60 -1.86 11.92
C GLY A 123 -6.89 -2.66 10.66
N ARG A 124 -6.34 -2.24 9.53
CA ARG A 124 -6.50 -2.91 8.25
C ARG A 124 -5.15 -3.32 7.68
N VAL A 125 -5.06 -4.55 7.25
CA VAL A 125 -3.88 -5.08 6.54
C VAL A 125 -4.25 -5.30 5.08
N GLY A 126 -3.57 -4.62 4.18
CA GLY A 126 -3.80 -4.74 2.74
C GLY A 126 -3.49 -6.14 2.21
N ALA A 127 -4.14 -6.50 1.09
CA ALA A 127 -3.87 -7.77 0.43
C ALA A 127 -2.38 -7.93 0.08
N ASN A 128 -1.84 -9.14 0.24
CA ASN A 128 -0.45 -9.50 0.00
C ASN A 128 0.60 -8.66 0.76
N SER A 129 0.20 -7.92 1.79
CA SER A 129 1.14 -7.15 2.61
C SER A 129 1.91 -8.06 3.58
N VAL A 130 3.17 -7.70 3.85
CA VAL A 130 4.02 -8.39 4.83
C VAL A 130 4.30 -7.44 6.00
N VAL A 131 3.66 -7.72 7.14
CA VAL A 131 3.71 -6.86 8.34
C VAL A 131 4.59 -7.50 9.40
N THR A 132 5.62 -6.78 9.83
CA THR A 132 6.60 -7.23 10.82
C THR A 132 6.79 -6.23 11.98
N LYS A 133 5.95 -5.19 12.02
CA LYS A 133 5.96 -4.16 13.08
C LYS A 133 4.54 -3.88 13.54
N ASP A 134 4.41 -3.38 14.76
CA ASP A 134 3.11 -2.99 15.30
C ASP A 134 2.40 -1.96 14.42
N VAL A 135 1.08 -2.09 14.33
CA VAL A 135 0.21 -1.17 13.61
C VAL A 135 -0.72 -0.50 14.62
N PRO A 136 -0.70 0.84 14.76
CA PRO A 136 -1.60 1.55 15.66
C PRO A 136 -3.08 1.32 15.32
N PRO A 137 -3.99 1.53 16.30
CA PRO A 137 -5.43 1.45 16.05
C PRO A 137 -5.88 2.36 14.90
N GLU A 138 -6.92 1.94 14.20
CA GLU A 138 -7.56 2.67 13.10
C GLU A 138 -6.66 2.90 11.86
N MET A 139 -5.45 2.34 11.83
CA MET A 139 -4.51 2.55 10.73
C MET A 139 -4.57 1.41 9.71
N THR A 140 -4.23 1.75 8.47
CA THR A 140 -4.07 0.78 7.38
C THR A 140 -2.59 0.55 7.12
N VAL A 141 -2.20 -0.71 6.91
CA VAL A 141 -0.83 -1.08 6.51
C VAL A 141 -0.87 -1.81 5.17
N VAL A 142 0.01 -1.41 4.24
CA VAL A 142 0.09 -1.99 2.89
C VAL A 142 1.53 -2.17 2.43
N GLY A 143 1.76 -3.14 1.56
CA GLY A 143 3.02 -3.35 0.85
C GLY A 143 3.97 -4.35 1.50
N ILE A 144 5.13 -4.54 0.85
CA ILE A 144 6.23 -5.44 1.24
C ILE A 144 7.55 -4.65 1.23
N PRO A 145 8.13 -4.33 2.38
CA PRO A 145 7.57 -4.46 3.74
C PRO A 145 6.37 -3.54 3.97
N GLY A 146 5.49 -3.94 4.91
CA GLY A 146 4.27 -3.19 5.24
C GLY A 146 4.58 -1.78 5.75
N ARG A 147 3.94 -0.78 5.17
CA ARG A 147 4.02 0.63 5.55
C ARG A 147 2.67 1.12 6.01
N ILE A 148 2.65 1.84 7.13
CA ILE A 148 1.44 2.44 7.67
C ILE A 148 1.05 3.62 6.78
N VAL A 149 -0.21 3.64 6.36
CA VAL A 149 -0.82 4.71 5.57
C VAL A 149 -2.02 5.27 6.33
N LYS A 150 -2.42 6.51 6.02
CA LYS A 150 -3.58 7.13 6.65
C LYS A 150 -4.83 6.29 6.40
N PRO A 151 -5.77 6.23 7.37
CA PRO A 151 -7.01 5.48 7.23
C PRO A 151 -7.79 5.98 6.01
N VAL A 152 -8.37 5.04 5.28
CA VAL A 152 -9.40 5.35 4.29
C VAL A 152 -10.70 5.57 5.05
N GLU A 153 -11.49 6.58 4.69
CA GLU A 153 -12.81 6.81 5.27
C GLU A 153 -13.66 5.55 5.18
N ARG A 154 -14.17 5.10 6.33
CA ARG A 154 -14.97 3.88 6.40
C ARG A 154 -16.34 4.12 5.80
N ARG A 155 -16.72 3.29 4.85
CA ARG A 155 -18.12 3.05 4.53
C ARG A 155 -18.57 1.87 5.38
N PHE A 156 -19.36 2.12 6.43
CA PHE A 156 -19.97 1.05 7.22
C PHE A 156 -20.88 0.24 6.30
N ALA A 157 -20.57 -1.04 6.14
CA ALA A 157 -21.52 -1.95 5.50
C ALA A 157 -22.70 -2.20 6.45
N ASP A 158 -23.92 -2.13 5.93
CA ASP A 158 -25.17 -2.33 6.69
C ASP A 158 -25.27 -3.69 7.41
N HIS A 159 -24.32 -4.60 7.21
CA HIS A 159 -24.34 -5.98 7.68
C HIS A 159 -23.22 -6.36 8.65
N GLY A 160 -22.45 -5.42 9.17
CA GLY A 160 -21.44 -5.64 10.21
C GLY A 160 -20.15 -6.38 9.78
N ILE A 161 -20.06 -6.86 8.53
CA ILE A 161 -18.84 -7.47 7.98
C ILE A 161 -18.23 -6.48 6.98
N ASP A 162 -17.00 -6.06 7.26
CA ASP A 162 -16.26 -5.17 6.38
C ASP A 162 -15.60 -5.98 5.23
N LEU A 163 -16.07 -5.78 4.00
CA LEU A 163 -15.54 -6.42 2.80
C LEU A 163 -14.74 -5.46 1.90
N ASP A 164 -14.48 -4.22 2.35
CA ASP A 164 -13.83 -3.16 1.57
C ASP A 164 -12.31 -3.35 1.45
N HIS A 165 -11.84 -4.58 1.26
CA HIS A 165 -10.42 -4.91 1.08
C HIS A 165 -9.80 -4.32 -0.20
N HIS A 166 -10.61 -3.85 -1.15
CA HIS A 166 -10.17 -3.24 -2.41
C HIS A 166 -9.88 -1.74 -2.27
N LEU A 167 -10.37 -1.08 -1.21
CA LEU A 167 -10.14 0.35 -0.95
C LEU A 167 -8.79 0.58 -0.24
N MET A 168 -7.71 0.04 -0.80
CA MET A 168 -6.38 0.22 -0.23
C MET A 168 -5.67 1.39 -0.91
N PRO A 169 -5.05 2.30 -0.12
CA PRO A 169 -4.25 3.38 -0.70
C PRO A 169 -2.99 2.79 -1.36
N ASP A 170 -2.61 3.34 -2.51
CA ASP A 170 -1.36 3.03 -3.17
C ASP A 170 -0.29 4.07 -2.78
N PRO A 171 0.57 3.80 -1.78
CA PRO A 171 1.61 4.71 -1.36
C PRO A 171 2.78 4.77 -2.36
N VAL A 172 3.00 3.71 -3.15
CA VAL A 172 4.10 3.65 -4.12
C VAL A 172 3.75 4.47 -5.35
N GLY A 173 2.54 4.31 -5.88
CA GLY A 173 2.06 5.10 -7.01
C GLY A 173 2.04 6.60 -6.71
N ARG A 174 1.62 7.00 -5.49
CA ARG A 174 1.68 8.41 -5.07
C ARG A 174 3.10 8.94 -4.96
N ALA A 175 4.03 8.17 -4.41
CA ALA A 175 5.43 8.57 -4.30
C ALA A 175 6.06 8.72 -5.69
N LEU A 176 5.79 7.80 -6.61
CA LEU A 176 6.24 7.88 -8.01
C LEU A 176 5.65 9.08 -8.74
N ALA A 177 4.36 9.35 -8.60
CA ALA A 177 3.71 10.52 -9.19
C ALA A 177 4.34 11.82 -8.68
N CYS A 178 4.62 11.92 -7.37
CA CYS A 178 5.29 13.07 -6.78
C CYS A 178 6.74 13.23 -7.29
N LEU A 179 7.48 12.14 -7.47
CA LEU A 179 8.83 12.17 -8.03
C LEU A 179 8.83 12.59 -9.50
N ILE A 180 7.91 12.08 -10.30
CA ILE A 180 7.75 12.47 -11.72
C ILE A 180 7.43 13.97 -11.82
N ASP A 181 6.49 14.48 -11.01
CA ASP A 181 6.17 15.90 -10.97
C ASP A 181 7.38 16.76 -10.54
N HIS A 182 8.21 16.26 -9.62
CA HIS A 182 9.42 16.94 -9.20
C HIS A 182 10.49 16.96 -10.30
N ILE A 183 10.67 15.86 -11.03
CA ILE A 183 11.57 15.77 -12.20
C ILE A 183 11.12 16.75 -13.27
N ASN A 184 9.85 16.76 -13.66
CA ASN A 184 9.31 17.67 -14.66
C ASN A 184 9.52 19.16 -14.29
N ARG A 185 9.44 19.49 -12.98
CA ARG A 185 9.75 20.87 -12.51
C ARG A 185 11.23 21.19 -12.62
N ILE A 186 12.12 20.23 -12.37
CA ILE A 186 13.57 20.45 -12.52
C ILE A 186 13.91 20.63 -14.00
N GLU A 187 13.37 19.78 -14.87
CA GLU A 187 13.56 19.90 -16.33
C GLU A 187 13.09 21.26 -16.84
N SER A 188 11.88 21.70 -16.47
CA SER A 188 11.36 23.01 -16.86
C SER A 188 12.23 24.19 -16.39
N ARG A 189 12.87 24.08 -15.22
CA ARG A 189 13.81 25.10 -14.74
C ARG A 189 15.13 25.10 -15.51
N LEU A 190 15.64 23.93 -15.87
CA LEU A 190 16.83 23.80 -16.69
C LEU A 190 16.63 24.38 -18.07
N ASP A 191 15.47 24.09 -18.69
CA ASP A 191 15.13 24.65 -20.00
C ASP A 191 15.00 26.19 -19.97
N GLN A 192 14.42 26.74 -18.90
CA GLN A 192 14.38 28.19 -18.70
C GLN A 192 15.77 28.81 -18.51
N HIS A 193 16.63 28.17 -17.70
CA HIS A 193 18.01 28.66 -17.49
C HIS A 193 18.84 28.64 -18.78
N THR A 194 18.72 27.57 -19.57
CA THR A 194 19.41 27.49 -20.87
C THR A 194 18.87 28.49 -21.88
N ALA A 195 17.58 28.76 -21.89
CA ALA A 195 16.98 29.77 -22.72
C ALA A 195 17.43 31.19 -22.31
N ASP A 196 17.46 31.50 -21.03
CA ASP A 196 17.89 32.78 -20.47
C ASP A 196 19.40 33.01 -20.70
N GLU A 197 20.25 31.98 -20.57
CA GLU A 197 21.69 32.07 -20.88
C GLU A 197 21.94 32.31 -22.38
N VAL A 198 21.19 31.62 -23.25
CA VAL A 198 21.32 31.79 -24.71
C VAL A 198 20.83 33.18 -25.14
N THR A 199 19.71 33.67 -24.60
CA THR A 199 19.21 35.01 -24.91
C THR A 199 20.13 36.10 -24.37
N GLY A 200 20.62 35.95 -23.12
CA GLY A 200 21.60 36.89 -22.53
C GLY A 200 22.92 36.96 -23.31
N ALA A 201 23.45 35.81 -23.73
CA ALA A 201 24.67 35.75 -24.56
C ALA A 201 24.44 36.35 -25.97
N LEU A 202 23.25 36.21 -26.54
CA LEU A 202 22.86 36.81 -27.80
C LEU A 202 22.75 38.35 -27.69
N ASP A 203 22.13 38.85 -26.62
CA ASP A 203 21.99 40.27 -26.35
C ASP A 203 23.38 40.94 -26.15
N GLU A 204 24.27 40.31 -25.36
CA GLU A 204 25.64 40.78 -25.14
C GLU A 204 26.47 40.76 -26.43
N ALA A 205 26.27 39.74 -27.28
CA ALA A 205 26.94 39.67 -28.60
C ALA A 205 26.40 40.73 -29.58
N LEU A 206 25.12 41.10 -29.49
CA LEU A 206 24.48 42.12 -30.33
C LEU A 206 24.83 43.52 -29.90
N GLU A 207 25.02 43.81 -28.61
CA GLU A 207 25.47 45.12 -28.10
C GLU A 207 26.88 45.49 -28.56
N GLY A 208 27.70 44.51 -28.93
CA GLY A 208 29.07 44.70 -29.44
C GLY A 208 29.18 44.95 -30.95
N ILE A 209 28.08 44.82 -31.73
CA ILE A 209 28.11 44.99 -33.18
C ILE A 209 27.98 46.48 -33.56
N VAL A 210 29.12 47.11 -33.62
CA VAL A 210 29.23 48.47 -34.22
C VAL A 210 29.33 48.36 -35.75
N CYS A 211 28.48 49.04 -36.46
CA CYS A 211 28.52 49.06 -37.91
C CYS A 211 29.91 49.51 -38.38
N ALA A 212 30.63 48.67 -39.12
CA ALA A 212 31.97 48.90 -39.59
C ALA A 212 32.07 50.13 -40.57
N ARG A 213 30.92 50.63 -41.01
CA ARG A 213 30.84 51.74 -41.97
C ARG A 213 30.46 53.07 -41.34
N CYS A 214 29.73 53.11 -40.25
CA CYS A 214 29.29 54.32 -39.58
C CYS A 214 29.77 54.48 -38.12
N GLY A 215 30.32 53.47 -37.54
CA GLY A 215 30.82 53.49 -36.16
C GLY A 215 29.71 53.63 -35.06
N ASN A 216 28.43 53.45 -35.42
CA ASN A 216 27.29 53.57 -34.48
C ASN A 216 26.43 52.27 -34.45
N SER A 217 25.59 52.17 -33.46
CA SER A 217 24.60 51.05 -33.35
C SER A 217 23.60 51.13 -34.54
N CYS A 218 23.06 50.01 -34.97
CA CYS A 218 22.23 49.84 -36.17
C CYS A 218 20.90 50.63 -36.19
N ASP A 219 20.63 51.50 -35.24
CA ASP A 219 19.35 52.23 -35.09
C ASP A 219 19.31 53.57 -35.94
N GLN A 220 20.28 53.82 -36.78
CA GLN A 220 20.30 55.02 -37.58
C GLN A 220 19.71 54.83 -39.00
N PRO A 221 18.87 55.77 -39.52
CA PRO A 221 18.32 55.65 -40.83
C PRO A 221 19.44 55.81 -41.90
N GLY A 222 19.65 54.76 -42.69
CA GLY A 222 20.67 54.71 -43.75
C GLY A 222 21.72 53.59 -43.58
N CYS A 223 21.71 52.78 -42.54
CA CYS A 223 22.59 51.59 -42.39
C CYS A 223 22.07 50.47 -43.27
N ILE A 224 22.82 50.10 -44.30
CA ILE A 224 22.50 48.96 -45.19
C ILE A 224 23.41 47.79 -44.79
N LEU A 225 22.90 46.87 -43.98
CA LEU A 225 23.53 45.58 -43.79
C LEU A 225 23.08 44.62 -44.89
N PRO A 226 23.91 43.66 -45.33
CA PRO A 226 23.49 42.63 -46.27
C PRO A 226 22.38 41.78 -45.62
N GLY A 227 21.14 41.91 -46.12
CA GLY A 227 19.94 41.25 -45.60
C GLY A 227 18.79 42.18 -45.14
N CYS A 228 19.02 43.52 -45.11
CA CYS A 228 17.94 44.52 -44.90
C CYS A 228 17.33 45.00 -46.22
N GLU A 229 16.07 44.66 -46.46
CA GLU A 229 15.30 45.20 -47.58
C GLU A 229 14.60 46.51 -47.17
N ASN A 230 14.72 47.53 -47.99
CA ASN A 230 13.97 48.78 -47.81
C ASN A 230 12.48 48.53 -48.06
N THR A 231 11.68 48.39 -47.03
CA THR A 231 10.22 48.40 -47.11
C THR A 231 9.70 49.83 -46.84
N PRO A 232 8.64 50.30 -47.54
CA PRO A 232 8.04 51.60 -47.23
C PRO A 232 7.38 51.59 -45.86
N GLY A 233 8.10 52.09 -44.86
CA GLY A 233 7.67 52.14 -43.46
C GLY A 233 8.80 52.02 -42.44
N GLY A 234 10.06 51.90 -42.89
CA GLY A 234 11.25 51.81 -42.06
C GLY A 234 12.00 50.49 -42.24
N PRO A 235 13.32 50.39 -41.96
CA PRO A 235 14.09 49.17 -42.11
C PRO A 235 13.66 48.16 -41.09
N SER A 236 13.08 47.08 -41.57
CA SER A 236 12.80 45.88 -40.75
C SER A 236 13.85 44.81 -41.09
N CYS A 237 14.74 44.53 -40.17
CA CYS A 237 15.61 43.35 -40.25
C CYS A 237 14.78 42.09 -40.02
N LYS A 238 14.73 41.19 -41.01
CA LYS A 238 14.22 39.83 -40.77
C LYS A 238 15.32 39.02 -40.11
N HIS A 239 15.03 38.54 -38.94
CA HIS A 239 15.79 37.48 -38.27
C HIS A 239 15.55 36.13 -38.90
#